data_0f842b17ea773ece72161735cae2cead
#
_entry.id   0f842b17ea773ece72161735cae2cead
#
_cell.length_a   1.000
_cell.length_b   1.000
_cell.length_c   1.000
_cell.angle_alpha   90.00
_cell.angle_beta   90.00
_cell.angle_gamma   90.00
#
_symmetry.space_group_name_H-M   'P 1'
#
loop_
_entity.id
_entity.type
_entity.pdbx_description
1 polymer ?
#
loop_
_entity_poly.entity_id
_entity_poly.type
_entity_poly.pdbx_seq_one_letter_code
_entity_poly.pdbx_strand_id
1 'polypeptide(L)'
;MSNKRIETLAARLVEPNNPRNRAQDSDDDDDEALFAELEAEIENDGSYAMREQGLEVLKREMERMQALKQNQHGAYTEIFDEKEVIRVTAQEPKSVVHFYHSNFKRCEIMDKHLALLATKYFNTRFIRVFVENVPWLVEKLAIKVLPCVICFLNGTTKDRVVGFEELGNNDAFTTAVLELRLSVSGVLQKQQPSGVNDIYNVSSSSAIRTKRKEQDDDRDIFDLDD
;
A
#
# COMPACT_ATOMS: atom_id res chain seq x y z
N MET A 1 4.80 0.93 29.90
CA MET A 1 5.67 0.76 31.10
C MET A 1 6.27 -0.64 31.17
N SER A 2 5.73 -1.62 30.47
CA SER A 2 6.17 -3.03 30.41
C SER A 2 7.59 -3.24 29.89
N ASN A 3 7.99 -2.60 28.79
CA ASN A 3 9.30 -2.82 28.17
C ASN A 3 10.51 -2.54 29.08
N LYS A 4 10.44 -1.55 29.96
CA LYS A 4 11.55 -1.26 30.89
C LYS A 4 11.76 -2.35 31.95
N ARG A 5 10.68 -3.02 32.32
CA ARG A 5 10.74 -4.09 33.33
C ARG A 5 11.34 -5.36 32.72
N ILE A 6 10.94 -5.70 31.49
CA ILE A 6 11.54 -6.81 30.72
C ILE A 6 13.04 -6.58 30.48
N GLU A 7 13.42 -5.35 30.10
CA GLU A 7 14.83 -4.97 29.92
C GLU A 7 15.65 -5.08 31.22
N THR A 8 15.06 -4.71 32.35
CA THR A 8 15.74 -4.81 33.66
C THR A 8 15.86 -6.26 34.12
N LEU A 9 14.86 -7.11 33.90
CA LEU A 9 14.92 -8.54 34.22
C LEU A 9 15.92 -9.28 33.33
N ALA A 10 15.91 -9.00 32.02
CA ALA A 10 16.88 -9.56 31.09
C ALA A 10 18.32 -9.10 31.38
N ALA A 11 18.52 -7.86 31.79
CA ALA A 11 19.84 -7.36 32.20
C ALA A 11 20.38 -8.08 33.46
N ARG A 12 19.50 -8.43 34.42
CA ARG A 12 19.88 -9.18 35.62
C ARG A 12 20.29 -10.61 35.30
N LEU A 13 19.68 -11.25 34.29
CA LEU A 13 20.06 -12.59 33.81
C LEU A 13 21.39 -12.61 33.06
N VAL A 14 21.75 -11.50 32.40
CA VAL A 14 22.98 -11.41 31.58
C VAL A 14 24.15 -10.82 32.34
N GLU A 15 23.96 -10.22 33.53
CA GLU A 15 25.08 -9.73 34.34
C GLU A 15 26.02 -10.89 34.74
N PRO A 16 27.30 -10.84 34.33
CA PRO A 16 28.26 -11.89 34.70
C PRO A 16 28.43 -11.90 36.20
N ASN A 17 28.06 -13.02 36.79
CA ASN A 17 28.18 -13.35 38.21
C ASN A 17 29.58 -12.96 38.71
N ASN A 18 29.69 -11.91 39.53
CA ASN A 18 30.96 -11.40 40.02
C ASN A 18 31.52 -12.36 41.09
N PRO A 19 32.71 -12.96 40.94
CA PRO A 19 33.18 -14.11 41.76
C PRO A 19 33.55 -13.76 43.21
N ARG A 20 33.09 -12.61 43.73
CA ARG A 20 33.43 -12.15 45.11
C ARG A 20 32.42 -12.56 46.19
N ASN A 21 31.27 -13.16 45.85
CA ASN A 21 30.28 -13.65 46.83
C ASN A 21 29.94 -15.11 46.62
N ARG A 22 30.93 -15.97 46.66
CA ARG A 22 30.75 -17.42 46.68
C ARG A 22 30.57 -17.88 48.12
N ALA A 23 29.36 -17.78 48.64
CA ALA A 23 28.94 -18.46 49.86
C ALA A 23 27.44 -18.78 49.72
N GLN A 24 27.19 -20.10 49.54
CA GLN A 24 25.91 -20.82 49.67
C GLN A 24 25.01 -20.99 48.45
N ASP A 25 25.02 -22.18 47.95
CA ASP A 25 24.03 -23.15 47.44
C ASP A 25 22.55 -22.71 47.37
N SER A 26 22.22 -21.58 46.66
CA SER A 26 20.82 -21.21 46.37
C SER A 26 20.68 -20.44 45.05
N ASP A 27 21.73 -20.35 44.23
CA ASP A 27 21.69 -19.50 43.01
C ASP A 27 20.88 -20.10 41.85
N ASP A 28 20.73 -21.46 41.78
CA ASP A 28 19.99 -22.10 40.68
C ASP A 28 18.46 -21.94 40.80
N ASP A 29 17.93 -21.93 42.04
CA ASP A 29 16.48 -21.74 42.29
C ASP A 29 16.02 -20.29 42.04
N ASP A 30 16.91 -19.31 42.26
CA ASP A 30 16.60 -17.89 42.02
C ASP A 30 16.58 -17.57 40.51
N ASP A 31 17.44 -18.21 39.72
CA ASP A 31 17.48 -18.05 38.27
C ASP A 31 16.22 -18.62 37.59
N GLU A 32 15.75 -19.78 38.06
CA GLU A 32 14.54 -20.44 37.55
C GLU A 32 13.27 -19.64 37.90
N ALA A 33 13.23 -19.03 39.08
CA ALA A 33 12.15 -18.11 39.47
C ALA A 33 12.16 -16.82 38.61
N LEU A 34 13.34 -16.31 38.27
CA LEU A 34 13.52 -15.11 37.43
C LEU A 34 13.13 -15.40 35.97
N PHE A 35 13.45 -16.59 35.46
CA PHE A 35 12.97 -17.01 34.13
C PHE A 35 11.46 -17.17 34.09
N ALA A 36 10.83 -17.74 35.11
CA ALA A 36 9.37 -17.88 35.19
C ALA A 36 8.66 -16.52 35.27
N GLU A 37 9.25 -15.56 36.02
CA GLU A 37 8.72 -14.16 36.05
C GLU A 37 8.87 -13.47 34.69
N LEU A 38 9.96 -13.68 33.98
CA LEU A 38 10.19 -13.14 32.64
C LEU A 38 9.23 -13.75 31.62
N GLU A 39 9.03 -15.06 31.64
CA GLU A 39 8.06 -15.76 30.79
C GLU A 39 6.63 -15.24 31.04
N ALA A 40 6.22 -15.13 32.29
CA ALA A 40 4.90 -14.62 32.66
C ALA A 40 4.70 -13.15 32.24
N GLU A 41 5.73 -12.31 32.32
CA GLU A 41 5.67 -10.92 31.87
C GLU A 41 5.61 -10.83 30.32
N ILE A 42 6.34 -11.72 29.62
CA ILE A 42 6.31 -11.82 28.14
C ILE A 42 4.93 -12.33 27.67
N GLU A 43 4.36 -13.34 28.33
CA GLU A 43 3.03 -13.86 28.00
C GLU A 43 1.92 -12.83 28.28
N ASN A 44 2.09 -12.01 29.32
CA ASN A 44 1.11 -11.01 29.72
C ASN A 44 1.32 -9.64 29.04
N ASP A 45 2.38 -9.49 28.23
CA ASP A 45 2.65 -8.26 27.52
C ASP A 45 1.72 -8.13 26.30
N GLY A 46 0.89 -7.10 26.31
CA GLY A 46 0.04 -6.74 25.18
C GLY A 46 0.79 -6.57 23.83
N SER A 47 2.13 -6.55 23.85
CA SER A 47 2.98 -6.57 22.66
C SER A 47 2.93 -7.93 21.93
N TYR A 48 2.65 -9.04 22.62
CA TYR A 48 2.48 -10.34 21.96
C TYR A 48 1.24 -10.35 21.07
N ALA A 49 0.09 -9.90 21.60
CA ALA A 49 -1.13 -9.78 20.81
C ALA A 49 -0.96 -8.82 19.61
N MET A 50 -0.21 -7.72 19.80
CA MET A 50 0.13 -6.81 18.70
C MET A 50 1.04 -7.46 17.65
N ARG A 51 2.02 -8.28 18.05
CA ARG A 51 2.87 -9.03 17.11
C ARG A 51 2.07 -10.06 16.33
N GLU A 52 1.20 -10.80 17.00
CA GLU A 52 0.34 -11.80 16.36
C GLU A 52 -0.60 -11.16 15.34
N GLN A 53 -1.25 -10.05 15.71
CA GLN A 53 -2.05 -9.25 14.75
C GLN A 53 -1.21 -8.72 13.58
N GLY A 54 0.00 -8.24 13.86
CA GLY A 54 0.93 -7.79 12.82
C GLY A 54 1.33 -8.90 11.85
N LEU A 55 1.61 -10.10 12.37
CA LEU A 55 1.93 -11.27 11.56
C LEU A 55 0.73 -11.73 10.71
N GLU A 56 -0.48 -11.69 11.27
CA GLU A 56 -1.71 -12.05 10.54
C GLU A 56 -1.98 -11.06 9.39
N VAL A 57 -1.82 -9.76 9.65
CA VAL A 57 -1.94 -8.72 8.60
C VAL A 57 -0.89 -8.93 7.51
N LEU A 58 0.36 -9.21 7.90
CA LEU A 58 1.44 -9.47 6.94
C LEU A 58 1.16 -10.72 6.10
N LYS A 59 0.69 -11.80 6.71
CA LYS A 59 0.32 -13.04 6.03
C LYS A 59 -0.80 -12.79 5.01
N ARG A 60 -1.85 -12.09 5.40
CA ARG A 60 -2.95 -11.71 4.51
C ARG A 60 -2.48 -10.86 3.31
N GLU A 61 -1.58 -9.91 3.56
CA GLU A 61 -1.02 -9.09 2.48
C GLU A 61 -0.12 -9.90 1.53
N MET A 62 0.66 -10.83 2.07
CA MET A 62 1.46 -11.76 1.24
C MET A 62 0.56 -12.66 0.38
N GLU A 63 -0.50 -13.23 0.94
CA GLU A 63 -1.47 -14.05 0.20
C GLU A 63 -2.15 -13.22 -0.91
N ARG A 64 -2.54 -11.99 -0.60
CA ARG A 64 -3.09 -11.03 -1.57
C ARG A 64 -2.11 -10.74 -2.69
N MET A 65 -0.87 -10.43 -2.36
CA MET A 65 0.17 -10.16 -3.36
C MET A 65 0.45 -11.40 -4.24
N GLN A 66 0.40 -12.59 -3.66
CA GLN A 66 0.56 -13.84 -4.40
C GLN A 66 -0.60 -14.09 -5.37
N ALA A 67 -1.85 -13.86 -4.93
CA ALA A 67 -3.02 -13.94 -5.78
C ALA A 67 -2.98 -12.94 -6.95
N LEU A 68 -2.57 -11.69 -6.69
CA LEU A 68 -2.39 -10.70 -7.74
C LEU A 68 -1.31 -11.11 -8.74
N LYS A 69 -0.20 -11.70 -8.30
CA LYS A 69 0.84 -12.23 -9.20
C LYS A 69 0.31 -13.37 -10.08
N GLN A 70 -0.49 -14.28 -9.53
CA GLN A 70 -1.12 -15.35 -10.30
C GLN A 70 -2.05 -14.79 -11.39
N ASN A 71 -2.75 -13.68 -11.10
CA ASN A 71 -3.57 -12.94 -12.06
C ASN A 71 -2.73 -12.01 -12.97
N GLN A 72 -1.40 -12.23 -13.02
CA GLN A 72 -0.47 -11.47 -13.88
C GLN A 72 -0.46 -9.95 -13.63
N HIS A 73 -0.78 -9.51 -12.42
CA HIS A 73 -0.54 -8.12 -12.00
C HIS A 73 0.96 -7.83 -11.91
N GLY A 74 1.33 -6.55 -12.08
CA GLY A 74 2.74 -6.15 -12.15
C GLY A 74 3.42 -6.43 -13.49
N ALA A 75 2.71 -7.08 -14.42
CA ALA A 75 3.17 -7.34 -15.77
C ALA A 75 2.27 -6.64 -16.80
N TYR A 76 2.88 -6.22 -17.91
CA TYR A 76 2.17 -5.70 -19.07
C TYR A 76 2.01 -6.84 -20.08
N THR A 77 0.82 -7.38 -20.21
CA THR A 77 0.55 -8.62 -20.96
C THR A 77 -0.34 -8.38 -22.14
N GLU A 78 -0.15 -9.18 -23.19
CA GLU A 78 -1.00 -9.17 -24.38
C GLU A 78 -2.10 -10.21 -24.26
N ILE A 79 -3.34 -9.83 -24.63
CA ILE A 79 -4.48 -10.72 -24.73
C ILE A 79 -4.95 -10.74 -26.18
N PHE A 80 -5.07 -11.95 -26.72
CA PHE A 80 -5.45 -12.18 -28.11
C PHE A 80 -6.95 -12.46 -28.30
N ASP A 81 -7.61 -12.98 -27.28
CA ASP A 81 -9.03 -13.33 -27.35
C ASP A 81 -9.92 -12.22 -26.79
N GLU A 82 -10.88 -11.80 -27.60
CA GLU A 82 -11.84 -10.75 -27.24
C GLU A 82 -12.66 -11.06 -25.99
N LYS A 83 -13.08 -12.35 -25.84
CA LYS A 83 -13.84 -12.79 -24.66
C LYS A 83 -13.01 -12.72 -23.39
N GLU A 84 -11.71 -13.01 -23.51
CA GLU A 84 -10.79 -12.90 -22.38
C GLU A 84 -10.57 -11.43 -21.97
N VAL A 85 -10.47 -10.51 -22.91
CA VAL A 85 -10.40 -9.07 -22.62
C VAL A 85 -11.64 -8.63 -21.83
N ILE A 86 -12.84 -9.03 -22.27
CA ILE A 86 -14.10 -8.71 -21.59
C ILE A 86 -14.09 -9.31 -20.17
N ARG A 87 -13.69 -10.57 -20.03
CA ARG A 87 -13.63 -11.25 -18.73
C ARG A 87 -12.70 -10.54 -17.77
N VAL A 88 -11.46 -10.23 -18.20
CA VAL A 88 -10.47 -9.55 -17.38
C VAL A 88 -10.96 -8.15 -16.97
N THR A 89 -11.47 -7.37 -17.91
CA THR A 89 -11.98 -6.03 -17.60
C THR A 89 -13.19 -6.03 -16.68
N ALA A 90 -14.02 -7.08 -16.71
CA ALA A 90 -15.19 -7.23 -15.84
C ALA A 90 -14.84 -7.75 -14.44
N GLN A 91 -13.84 -8.61 -14.32
CA GLN A 91 -13.46 -9.24 -13.05
C GLN A 91 -12.47 -8.39 -12.23
N GLU A 92 -11.58 -7.68 -12.91
CA GLU A 92 -10.57 -6.87 -12.24
C GLU A 92 -11.15 -5.54 -11.77
N PRO A 93 -10.93 -5.18 -10.50
CA PRO A 93 -11.41 -3.89 -9.97
C PRO A 93 -10.84 -2.69 -10.72
N LYS A 94 -9.60 -2.82 -11.20
CA LYS A 94 -8.88 -1.77 -11.94
C LYS A 94 -8.10 -2.37 -13.07
N SER A 95 -8.41 -1.94 -14.29
CA SER A 95 -7.64 -2.36 -15.46
C SER A 95 -7.42 -1.23 -16.44
N VAL A 96 -6.26 -1.29 -17.10
CA VAL A 96 -5.85 -0.36 -18.17
C VAL A 96 -5.63 -1.19 -19.42
N VAL A 97 -6.39 -0.90 -20.46
CA VAL A 97 -6.35 -1.62 -21.74
C VAL A 97 -5.81 -0.69 -22.81
N HIS A 98 -4.68 -1.07 -23.41
CA HIS A 98 -4.10 -0.38 -24.56
C HIS A 98 -4.50 -1.09 -25.85
N PHE A 99 -5.26 -0.42 -26.67
CA PHE A 99 -5.60 -0.86 -28.02
C PHE A 99 -4.53 -0.34 -28.98
N TYR A 100 -3.87 -1.25 -29.67
CA TYR A 100 -2.72 -0.94 -30.52
C TYR A 100 -2.80 -1.62 -31.89
N HIS A 101 -2.02 -1.13 -32.81
CA HIS A 101 -1.74 -1.77 -34.08
C HIS A 101 -0.25 -1.66 -34.39
N SER A 102 0.34 -2.74 -34.93
CA SER A 102 1.80 -2.85 -35.18
C SER A 102 2.36 -1.80 -36.13
N ASN A 103 1.54 -1.27 -37.04
CA ASN A 103 1.97 -0.29 -38.03
C ASN A 103 2.15 1.13 -37.45
N PHE A 104 1.74 1.37 -36.21
CA PHE A 104 1.78 2.69 -35.59
C PHE A 104 2.91 2.80 -34.57
N LYS A 105 3.97 3.52 -34.92
CA LYS A 105 5.12 3.74 -34.04
C LYS A 105 4.76 4.37 -32.68
N ARG A 106 3.70 5.19 -32.64
CA ARG A 106 3.20 5.77 -31.38
C ARG A 106 2.65 4.74 -30.42
N CYS A 107 2.15 3.59 -30.91
CA CYS A 107 1.73 2.49 -30.04
C CYS A 107 2.95 1.87 -29.30
N GLU A 108 4.09 1.74 -29.96
CA GLU A 108 5.31 1.23 -29.31
C GLU A 108 5.83 2.17 -28.21
N ILE A 109 5.68 3.50 -28.42
CA ILE A 109 6.04 4.49 -27.39
C ILE A 109 5.11 4.34 -26.18
N MET A 110 3.81 4.21 -26.41
CA MET A 110 2.82 4.00 -25.34
C MET A 110 3.10 2.70 -24.59
N ASP A 111 3.42 1.61 -25.28
CA ASP A 111 3.75 0.30 -24.69
C ASP A 111 4.92 0.42 -23.69
N LYS A 112 5.98 1.14 -24.04
CA LYS A 112 7.14 1.34 -23.15
C LYS A 112 6.76 2.01 -21.84
N HIS A 113 5.93 3.06 -21.91
CA HIS A 113 5.47 3.78 -20.72
C HIS A 113 4.52 2.95 -19.88
N LEU A 114 3.56 2.23 -20.51
CA LEU A 114 2.61 1.37 -19.79
C LEU A 114 3.31 0.18 -19.14
N ALA A 115 4.33 -0.39 -19.76
CA ALA A 115 5.13 -1.46 -19.17
C ALA A 115 5.83 -1.00 -17.87
N LEU A 116 6.37 0.22 -17.85
CA LEU A 116 6.97 0.82 -16.65
C LEU A 116 5.90 1.06 -15.55
N LEU A 117 4.72 1.54 -15.94
CA LEU A 117 3.64 1.77 -14.98
C LEU A 117 3.07 0.45 -14.43
N ALA A 118 3.01 -0.61 -15.22
CA ALA A 118 2.55 -1.92 -14.78
C ALA A 118 3.38 -2.46 -13.61
N THR A 119 4.70 -2.31 -13.64
CA THR A 119 5.59 -2.72 -12.55
C THR A 119 5.43 -1.86 -11.29
N LYS A 120 5.06 -0.58 -11.47
CA LYS A 120 4.89 0.38 -10.37
C LYS A 120 3.54 0.26 -9.68
N TYR A 121 2.47 -0.02 -10.44
CA TYR A 121 1.08 -0.04 -9.95
C TYR A 121 0.51 -1.45 -9.91
N PHE A 122 0.96 -2.24 -8.95
CA PHE A 122 0.65 -3.66 -8.81
C PHE A 122 -0.85 -3.95 -8.61
N ASN A 123 -1.62 -3.01 -8.05
CA ASN A 123 -3.07 -3.17 -7.85
C ASN A 123 -3.90 -2.92 -9.12
N THR A 124 -3.27 -2.55 -10.23
CA THR A 124 -3.93 -2.29 -11.52
C THR A 124 -3.45 -3.31 -12.55
N ARG A 125 -4.38 -3.92 -13.25
CA ARG A 125 -4.09 -4.85 -14.33
C ARG A 125 -3.84 -4.10 -15.62
N PHE A 126 -2.64 -4.26 -16.20
CA PHE A 126 -2.27 -3.64 -17.48
C PHE A 126 -2.25 -4.69 -18.58
N ILE A 127 -3.01 -4.43 -19.64
CA ILE A 127 -3.09 -5.31 -20.81
C ILE A 127 -2.99 -4.50 -22.10
N ARG A 128 -2.47 -5.14 -23.14
CA ARG A 128 -2.53 -4.63 -24.51
C ARG A 128 -3.32 -5.58 -25.40
N VAL A 129 -3.97 -5.02 -26.38
CA VAL A 129 -4.88 -5.75 -27.27
C VAL A 129 -4.67 -5.26 -28.71
N PHE A 130 -4.41 -6.19 -29.59
CA PHE A 130 -4.31 -5.89 -31.02
C PHE A 130 -5.72 -5.67 -31.60
N VAL A 131 -5.96 -4.54 -32.24
CA VAL A 131 -7.30 -4.13 -32.65
C VAL A 131 -7.97 -5.07 -33.64
N GLU A 132 -7.20 -5.76 -34.47
CA GLU A 132 -7.78 -6.72 -35.43
C GLU A 132 -8.30 -8.00 -34.78
N ASN A 133 -7.82 -8.32 -33.57
CA ASN A 133 -8.28 -9.50 -32.82
C ASN A 133 -9.60 -9.26 -32.08
N VAL A 134 -10.02 -8.00 -31.93
CA VAL A 134 -11.16 -7.60 -31.10
C VAL A 134 -12.12 -6.63 -31.81
N PRO A 135 -12.63 -6.99 -32.99
CA PRO A 135 -13.42 -6.08 -33.84
C PRO A 135 -14.69 -5.60 -33.15
N TRP A 136 -15.37 -6.47 -32.41
CA TRP A 136 -16.57 -6.10 -31.68
C TRP A 136 -16.32 -5.07 -30.57
N LEU A 137 -15.23 -5.25 -29.81
CA LEU A 137 -14.83 -4.27 -28.79
C LEU A 137 -14.44 -2.92 -29.40
N VAL A 138 -13.72 -2.93 -30.52
CA VAL A 138 -13.35 -1.73 -31.27
C VAL A 138 -14.58 -0.93 -31.69
N GLU A 139 -15.59 -1.63 -32.23
CA GLU A 139 -16.86 -1.00 -32.61
C GLU A 139 -17.64 -0.53 -31.38
N LYS A 140 -17.79 -1.39 -30.38
CA LYS A 140 -18.57 -1.09 -29.15
C LYS A 140 -17.98 0.08 -28.35
N LEU A 141 -16.66 0.17 -28.27
CA LEU A 141 -15.94 1.23 -27.59
C LEU A 141 -15.69 2.45 -28.51
N ALA A 142 -16.13 2.39 -29.76
CA ALA A 142 -15.96 3.44 -30.77
C ALA A 142 -14.50 3.90 -30.91
N ILE A 143 -13.56 2.96 -31.01
CA ILE A 143 -12.13 3.25 -31.16
C ILE A 143 -11.86 3.65 -32.60
N LYS A 144 -11.46 4.90 -32.84
CA LYS A 144 -11.21 5.47 -34.18
C LYS A 144 -9.75 5.87 -34.38
N VAL A 145 -9.02 6.13 -33.31
CA VAL A 145 -7.67 6.64 -33.33
C VAL A 145 -6.77 5.77 -32.43
N LEU A 146 -5.57 5.50 -32.86
CA LEU A 146 -4.56 4.73 -32.10
C LEU A 146 -3.29 5.58 -31.87
N PRO A 147 -2.58 5.33 -30.76
CA PRO A 147 -2.93 4.43 -29.66
C PRO A 147 -4.19 4.89 -28.91
N CYS A 148 -4.94 3.94 -28.36
CA CYS A 148 -6.09 4.23 -27.49
C CYS A 148 -5.94 3.46 -26.18
N VAL A 149 -5.88 4.19 -25.06
CA VAL A 149 -5.81 3.61 -23.72
C VAL A 149 -7.12 3.85 -23.01
N ILE A 150 -7.78 2.78 -22.56
CA ILE A 150 -9.06 2.85 -21.86
C ILE A 150 -8.87 2.33 -20.44
N CYS A 151 -9.34 3.13 -19.46
CA CYS A 151 -9.33 2.82 -18.05
C CYS A 151 -10.67 2.23 -17.63
N PHE A 152 -10.63 1.08 -16.98
CA PHE A 152 -11.82 0.41 -16.43
C PHE A 152 -11.75 0.41 -14.90
N LEU A 153 -12.87 0.73 -14.27
CA LEU A 153 -13.10 0.58 -12.85
C LEU A 153 -14.33 -0.27 -12.62
N ASN A 154 -14.18 -1.39 -11.93
CA ASN A 154 -15.26 -2.34 -11.64
C ASN A 154 -16.08 -2.71 -12.89
N GLY A 155 -15.40 -3.04 -13.97
CA GLY A 155 -16.02 -3.44 -15.24
C GLY A 155 -16.60 -2.33 -16.10
N THR A 156 -16.55 -1.07 -15.65
CA THR A 156 -17.06 0.07 -16.41
C THR A 156 -15.93 0.94 -16.95
N THR A 157 -16.10 1.44 -18.18
CA THR A 157 -15.18 2.43 -18.76
C THR A 157 -15.28 3.74 -17.98
N LYS A 158 -14.19 4.16 -17.37
CA LYS A 158 -14.13 5.39 -16.58
C LYS A 158 -13.53 6.55 -17.35
N ASP A 159 -12.49 6.27 -18.13
CA ASP A 159 -11.73 7.29 -18.83
C ASP A 159 -11.02 6.71 -20.06
N ARG A 160 -10.60 7.60 -20.95
CA ARG A 160 -9.98 7.25 -22.22
C ARG A 160 -8.88 8.26 -22.56
N VAL A 161 -7.73 7.78 -22.97
CA VAL A 161 -6.65 8.57 -23.56
C VAL A 161 -6.52 8.18 -25.03
N VAL A 162 -6.71 9.14 -25.92
CA VAL A 162 -6.69 8.93 -27.37
C VAL A 162 -5.47 9.63 -27.97
N GLY A 163 -4.64 8.85 -28.64
CA GLY A 163 -3.38 9.38 -29.21
C GLY A 163 -2.49 9.98 -28.13
N PHE A 164 -1.85 11.08 -28.47
CA PHE A 164 -0.95 11.84 -27.57
C PHE A 164 -1.43 13.28 -27.32
N GLU A 165 -2.67 13.61 -27.72
CA GLU A 165 -3.20 14.98 -27.59
C GLU A 165 -3.14 15.48 -26.15
N GLU A 166 -3.60 14.67 -25.21
CA GLU A 166 -3.62 15.01 -23.78
C GLU A 166 -2.24 14.85 -23.10
N LEU A 167 -1.25 14.31 -23.81
CA LEU A 167 0.12 14.13 -23.34
C LEU A 167 1.10 15.18 -23.90
N GLY A 168 0.55 16.27 -24.47
CA GLY A 168 1.33 17.34 -25.08
C GLY A 168 1.60 17.17 -26.57
N ASN A 169 0.97 16.20 -27.23
CA ASN A 169 1.09 15.87 -28.67
C ASN A 169 2.53 15.70 -29.16
N ASN A 170 3.44 15.30 -28.29
CA ASN A 170 4.85 15.08 -28.55
C ASN A 170 5.18 13.60 -28.34
N ASP A 171 6.01 13.04 -29.20
CA ASP A 171 6.49 11.64 -29.09
C ASP A 171 7.51 11.45 -27.93
N ALA A 172 8.04 12.55 -27.37
CA ALA A 172 9.00 12.57 -26.27
C ALA A 172 8.37 12.89 -24.89
N PHE A 173 7.07 12.62 -24.69
CA PHE A 173 6.46 12.80 -23.38
C PHE A 173 7.07 11.85 -22.33
N THR A 174 7.05 12.25 -21.06
CA THR A 174 7.62 11.44 -19.99
C THR A 174 6.56 10.50 -19.39
N THR A 175 7.01 9.37 -18.81
CA THR A 175 6.12 8.45 -18.10
C THR A 175 5.31 9.15 -17.01
N ALA A 176 5.87 10.19 -16.37
CA ALA A 176 5.20 10.97 -15.32
C ALA A 176 3.95 11.71 -15.84
N VAL A 177 3.96 12.18 -17.09
CA VAL A 177 2.79 12.84 -17.70
C VAL A 177 1.67 11.82 -17.91
N LEU A 178 1.97 10.64 -18.44
CA LEU A 178 1.00 9.57 -18.60
C LEU A 178 0.48 9.08 -17.23
N GLU A 179 1.38 8.93 -16.26
CA GLU A 179 1.03 8.55 -14.88
C GLU A 179 0.04 9.54 -14.27
N LEU A 180 0.32 10.83 -14.37
CA LEU A 180 -0.57 11.88 -13.88
C LEU A 180 -1.94 11.82 -14.56
N ARG A 181 -1.97 11.68 -15.89
CA ARG A 181 -3.19 11.59 -16.67
C ARG A 181 -4.05 10.38 -16.29
N LEU A 182 -3.43 9.20 -16.14
CA LEU A 182 -4.14 8.00 -15.71
C LEU A 182 -4.57 8.06 -14.23
N SER A 183 -3.84 8.80 -13.38
CA SER A 183 -4.22 8.99 -11.97
C SER A 183 -5.54 9.75 -11.82
N VAL A 184 -5.85 10.67 -12.73
CA VAL A 184 -7.12 11.43 -12.73
C VAL A 184 -8.32 10.49 -12.87
N SER A 185 -8.18 9.40 -13.62
CA SER A 185 -9.24 8.38 -13.76
C SER A 185 -9.51 7.58 -12.47
N GLY A 186 -8.59 7.63 -11.50
CA GLY A 186 -8.64 6.82 -10.28
C GLY A 186 -8.19 5.37 -10.46
N VAL A 187 -7.77 4.98 -11.67
CA VAL A 187 -7.28 3.63 -11.96
C VAL A 187 -5.91 3.39 -11.33
N LEU A 188 -5.07 4.42 -11.24
CA LEU A 188 -3.77 4.38 -10.58
C LEU A 188 -3.91 4.91 -9.15
N GLN A 189 -3.69 4.03 -8.18
CA GLN A 189 -3.57 4.42 -6.77
C GLN A 189 -2.18 4.01 -6.29
N LYS A 190 -1.45 4.98 -5.73
CA LYS A 190 -0.21 4.68 -5.02
C LYS A 190 -0.55 3.72 -3.89
N GLN A 191 0.21 2.64 -3.77
CA GLN A 191 0.11 1.77 -2.61
C GLN A 191 0.51 2.60 -1.38
N GLN A 192 -0.45 2.94 -0.54
CA GLN A 192 -0.14 3.23 0.84
C GLN A 192 -0.02 1.87 1.52
N PRO A 193 1.05 1.61 2.28
CA PRO A 193 1.15 0.40 3.07
C PRO A 193 0.02 0.42 4.12
N SER A 194 -1.11 -0.19 3.75
CA SER A 194 -2.35 -0.19 4.52
C SER A 194 -2.31 -1.06 5.79
N GLY A 195 -1.16 -1.61 6.15
CA GLY A 195 -1.02 -2.42 7.35
C GLY A 195 -0.24 -1.77 8.49
N VAL A 196 0.59 -0.77 8.20
CA VAL A 196 1.51 -0.22 9.22
C VAL A 196 0.89 0.98 9.94
N ASN A 197 0.03 1.76 9.25
CA ASN A 197 -0.62 2.92 9.88
C ASN A 197 -1.74 2.57 10.87
N ASP A 198 -2.40 1.41 10.71
CA ASP A 198 -3.46 0.99 11.63
C ASP A 198 -2.87 0.50 12.97
N ILE A 199 -1.67 -0.06 12.95
CA ILE A 199 -0.98 -0.53 14.15
C ILE A 199 -0.47 0.67 14.99
N TYR A 200 -0.07 1.76 14.36
CA TYR A 200 0.41 2.96 15.07
C TYR A 200 -0.71 3.91 15.49
N ASN A 201 -1.89 3.89 14.84
CA ASN A 201 -3.02 4.74 15.21
C ASN A 201 -3.81 4.24 16.43
N VAL A 202 -3.73 2.96 16.78
CA VAL A 202 -4.39 2.42 17.99
C VAL A 202 -3.68 2.88 19.26
N SER A 203 -2.37 3.17 19.21
CA SER A 203 -1.61 3.64 20.38
C SER A 203 -1.70 5.14 20.65
N SER A 204 -2.23 5.96 19.73
CA SER A 204 -2.32 7.42 19.91
C SER A 204 -3.71 7.94 20.33
N SER A 205 -4.74 7.10 20.41
CA SER A 205 -6.08 7.52 20.80
C SER A 205 -6.40 7.40 22.30
N SER A 206 -5.46 6.94 23.12
CA SER A 206 -5.62 6.87 24.57
C SER A 206 -4.60 7.76 25.27
N ALA A 207 -4.79 9.03 25.29
CA ALA A 207 -4.43 10.00 26.32
C ALA A 207 -4.22 11.38 25.70
N ILE A 208 -5.17 12.24 25.84
CA ILE A 208 -5.02 13.58 26.41
C ILE A 208 -6.43 14.16 26.52
N ARG A 209 -7.11 13.75 27.58
CA ARG A 209 -8.23 14.52 28.10
C ARG A 209 -7.62 15.49 29.11
N THR A 210 -6.95 16.52 28.65
CA THR A 210 -6.56 17.63 29.50
C THR A 210 -7.80 18.44 29.84
N LYS A 211 -8.21 18.32 31.09
CA LYS A 211 -9.16 19.14 31.80
C LYS A 211 -8.71 20.60 31.68
N ARG A 212 -9.37 21.36 30.82
CA ARG A 212 -9.22 22.81 30.76
C ARG A 212 -9.92 23.38 31.99
N LYS A 213 -9.15 23.81 32.97
CA LYS A 213 -9.59 24.54 34.11
C LYS A 213 -9.90 25.96 33.65
N GLU A 214 -11.19 26.33 33.72
CA GLU A 214 -11.62 27.70 33.61
C GLU A 214 -10.99 28.48 34.76
N GLN A 215 -10.25 29.51 34.40
CA GLN A 215 -9.87 30.55 35.32
C GLN A 215 -10.40 31.85 34.72
N ASP A 216 -11.51 32.30 35.35
CA ASP A 216 -11.92 33.70 35.33
C ASP A 216 -10.77 34.54 35.85
N ASP A 217 -10.42 35.56 35.13
CA ASP A 217 -9.89 36.78 35.74
C ASP A 217 -10.25 37.98 34.83
N ASP A 218 -11.05 38.81 35.48
CA ASP A 218 -11.45 40.17 35.16
C ASP A 218 -10.26 41.12 35.01
N ARG A 219 -10.54 42.26 34.29
CA ARG A 219 -9.85 43.55 34.22
C ARG A 219 -8.79 43.61 33.10
N ASP A 220 -8.72 44.70 32.33
CA ASP A 220 -9.05 46.09 32.52
C ASP A 220 -9.30 46.78 31.18
N ILE A 221 -10.20 47.71 31.24
CA ILE A 221 -10.52 48.84 30.41
C ILE A 221 -9.23 49.61 30.04
N PHE A 222 -9.01 49.91 28.79
CA PHE A 222 -8.16 51.02 28.35
C PHE A 222 -8.92 51.84 27.29
N ASP A 223 -9.57 52.90 27.79
CA ASP A 223 -9.94 54.09 27.06
C ASP A 223 -8.68 54.78 26.52
N LEU A 224 -8.68 55.14 25.27
CA LEU A 224 -7.87 56.27 24.75
C LEU A 224 -8.68 56.95 23.65
N ASP A 225 -9.31 58.07 24.05
CA ASP A 225 -9.57 59.20 23.20
C ASP A 225 -8.27 59.79 22.66
N ASP A 226 -8.15 60.07 21.37
CA ASP A 226 -7.83 61.29 20.64
C ASP A 226 -7.69 61.00 19.15
#